data_76deb466e8dc09b04e7a1adbd418f8c4
#
_entry.id   76deb466e8dc09b04e7a1adbd418f8c4
#
_cell.length_a   1.000
_cell.length_b   1.000
_cell.length_c   1.000
_cell.angle_alpha   90.00
_cell.angle_beta   90.00
_cell.angle_gamma   90.00
#
_symmetry.space_group_name_H-M   'P 1'
#
loop_
_entity.id
_entity.type
_entity.pdbx_description
1 polymer ?
#
loop_
_entity_poly.entity_id
_entity_poly.type
_entity_poly.pdbx_seq_one_letter_code
_entity_poly.pdbx_strand_id
1 'polypeptide(L)'
;MLVALPASLRLVIITQFAFNVGFYLVVPFIAAHLAKDLLLAEWIIGLLLGLRTFSQQGMFFLGGALADRFGIKSAILIGCAIRICGFLALAIADEVFGVMVGVILIGLAAALFSPAVESAIVAWAGEAEAGGAATREEIIGLEMMASQLGSVVGPVLGGVLLLIPFRLTCLLAAGVFTLIMLAQIIWLPRGSRIGQSTTVRESVGHVLANRRFLVFALIHCTCLIAYNQFYLAIPVELDRIGVPGADITWLFGMAAVLTVSLQLPVTRMVAHWPTARVLGWGYALMAAGLLGVAAFAALPPLPGVLAFLPSVLFVIGLQVGQVLVMPAARGVVADLS
;
A
#
# COMPACT_ATOMS: atom_id res chain seq x y z
N MET A 1 19.69 9.45 -14.82
CA MET A 1 19.91 8.49 -13.72
C MET A 1 19.34 7.10 -14.03
N LEU A 2 18.03 6.93 -14.25
CA LEU A 2 17.42 5.60 -14.49
C LEU A 2 18.13 4.80 -15.62
N VAL A 3 18.52 5.47 -16.72
CA VAL A 3 19.17 4.83 -17.88
C VAL A 3 20.58 4.29 -17.55
N ALA A 4 21.26 4.88 -16.58
CA ALA A 4 22.59 4.47 -16.15
C ALA A 4 22.59 3.24 -15.22
N LEU A 5 21.43 2.85 -14.68
CA LEU A 5 21.32 1.72 -13.77
C LEU A 5 21.35 0.37 -14.51
N PRO A 6 21.78 -0.72 -13.86
CA PRO A 6 21.67 -2.09 -14.37
C PRO A 6 20.23 -2.43 -14.81
N ALA A 7 20.12 -3.27 -15.83
CA ALA A 7 18.81 -3.62 -16.41
C ALA A 7 17.83 -4.22 -15.40
N SER A 8 18.30 -5.02 -14.45
CA SER A 8 17.49 -5.60 -13.36
C SER A 8 16.89 -4.53 -12.44
N LEU A 9 17.68 -3.54 -12.02
CA LEU A 9 17.19 -2.41 -11.20
C LEU A 9 16.19 -1.55 -11.95
N ARG A 10 16.49 -1.20 -13.22
CA ARG A 10 15.54 -0.47 -14.06
C ARG A 10 14.20 -1.17 -14.17
N LEU A 11 14.24 -2.48 -14.42
CA LEU A 11 13.04 -3.29 -14.54
C LEU A 11 12.22 -3.23 -13.24
N VAL A 12 12.86 -3.46 -12.08
CA VAL A 12 12.14 -3.48 -10.79
C VAL A 12 11.55 -2.12 -10.46
N ILE A 13 12.27 -1.02 -10.70
CA ILE A 13 11.75 0.34 -10.45
C ILE A 13 10.55 0.66 -11.37
N ILE A 14 10.64 0.32 -12.67
CA ILE A 14 9.54 0.53 -13.61
C ILE A 14 8.33 -0.36 -13.25
N THR A 15 8.58 -1.62 -12.89
CA THR A 15 7.49 -2.51 -12.51
C THR A 15 6.89 -2.14 -11.17
N GLN A 16 7.62 -1.52 -10.25
CA GLN A 16 7.07 -0.99 -9.01
C GLN A 16 6.05 0.13 -9.27
N PHE A 17 6.34 1.04 -10.19
CA PHE A 17 5.36 2.02 -10.66
C PHE A 17 4.11 1.30 -11.20
N ALA A 18 4.28 0.36 -12.13
CA ALA A 18 3.18 -0.36 -12.76
C ALA A 18 2.39 -1.24 -11.75
N PHE A 19 3.05 -1.85 -10.75
CA PHE A 19 2.41 -2.54 -9.63
C PHE A 19 1.44 -1.64 -8.87
N ASN A 20 1.89 -0.42 -8.54
CA ASN A 20 1.06 0.54 -7.83
C ASN A 20 -0.08 1.05 -8.71
N VAL A 21 0.17 1.36 -9.99
CA VAL A 21 -0.90 1.73 -10.93
C VAL A 21 -1.97 0.63 -10.97
N GLY A 22 -1.60 -0.61 -11.26
CA GLY A 22 -2.55 -1.72 -11.36
C GLY A 22 -3.30 -2.02 -10.06
N PHE A 23 -2.64 -1.84 -8.91
CA PHE A 23 -3.26 -2.02 -7.60
C PHE A 23 -4.29 -0.91 -7.31
N TYR A 24 -3.87 0.33 -7.41
CA TYR A 24 -4.70 1.49 -7.10
C TYR A 24 -5.76 1.80 -8.17
N LEU A 25 -5.67 1.18 -9.33
CA LEU A 25 -6.72 1.21 -10.35
C LEU A 25 -8.04 0.59 -9.85
N VAL A 26 -7.96 -0.44 -9.01
CA VAL A 26 -9.11 -1.25 -8.56
C VAL A 26 -9.42 -1.06 -7.08
N VAL A 27 -8.40 -1.15 -6.22
CA VAL A 27 -8.59 -1.30 -4.77
C VAL A 27 -9.38 -0.17 -4.11
N PRO A 28 -9.17 1.12 -4.43
CA PRO A 28 -9.97 2.21 -3.85
C PRO A 28 -11.45 2.14 -4.18
N PHE A 29 -11.79 1.47 -5.28
CA PHE A 29 -13.16 1.42 -5.81
C PHE A 29 -13.91 0.14 -5.45
N ILE A 30 -13.25 -0.84 -4.80
CA ILE A 30 -13.88 -2.08 -4.35
C ILE A 30 -15.06 -1.77 -3.41
N ALA A 31 -14.87 -0.88 -2.42
CA ALA A 31 -15.93 -0.54 -1.48
C ALA A 31 -17.18 0.02 -2.18
N ALA A 32 -16.98 0.93 -3.13
CA ALA A 32 -18.07 1.53 -3.89
C ALA A 32 -18.81 0.49 -4.75
N HIS A 33 -18.09 -0.42 -5.39
CA HIS A 33 -18.68 -1.54 -6.14
C HIS A 33 -19.52 -2.46 -5.23
N LEU A 34 -18.98 -2.85 -4.08
CA LEU A 34 -19.68 -3.72 -3.12
C LEU A 34 -20.97 -3.07 -2.58
N ALA A 35 -20.93 -1.75 -2.34
CA ALA A 35 -22.08 -1.00 -1.83
C ALA A 35 -23.15 -0.77 -2.91
N LYS A 36 -22.74 -0.36 -4.14
CA LYS A 36 -23.66 0.12 -5.18
C LYS A 36 -24.14 -0.98 -6.13
N ASP A 37 -23.24 -1.88 -6.52
CA ASP A 37 -23.55 -2.91 -7.53
C ASP A 37 -24.03 -4.21 -6.86
N LEU A 38 -23.40 -4.63 -5.74
CA LEU A 38 -23.77 -5.83 -5.01
C LEU A 38 -24.71 -5.56 -3.80
N LEU A 39 -24.98 -4.29 -3.49
CA LEU A 39 -25.88 -3.84 -2.42
C LEU A 39 -25.59 -4.49 -1.04
N LEU A 40 -24.31 -4.72 -0.74
CA LEU A 40 -23.87 -5.37 0.49
C LEU A 40 -23.95 -4.41 1.68
N ALA A 41 -24.28 -4.96 2.83
CA ALA A 41 -24.28 -4.20 4.07
C ALA A 41 -22.86 -3.72 4.43
N GLU A 42 -22.74 -2.54 5.03
CA GLU A 42 -21.47 -1.87 5.35
C GLU A 42 -20.51 -2.73 6.18
N TRP A 43 -21.05 -3.52 7.13
CA TRP A 43 -20.24 -4.41 7.96
C TRP A 43 -19.60 -5.55 7.14
N ILE A 44 -20.28 -6.06 6.09
CA ILE A 44 -19.73 -7.07 5.18
C ILE A 44 -18.59 -6.45 4.35
N ILE A 45 -18.80 -5.23 3.85
CA ILE A 45 -17.77 -4.48 3.11
C ILE A 45 -16.55 -4.28 4.00
N GLY A 46 -16.76 -3.84 5.24
CA GLY A 46 -15.68 -3.68 6.22
C GLY A 46 -14.93 -4.97 6.49
N LEU A 47 -15.63 -6.10 6.64
CA LEU A 47 -15.04 -7.42 6.83
C LEU A 47 -14.19 -7.84 5.62
N LEU A 48 -14.68 -7.67 4.40
CA LEU A 48 -13.97 -8.04 3.17
C LEU A 48 -12.70 -7.21 2.98
N LEU A 49 -12.75 -5.89 3.21
CA LEU A 49 -11.57 -5.02 3.13
C LEU A 49 -10.59 -5.27 4.28
N GLY A 50 -11.10 -5.58 5.47
CA GLY A 50 -10.29 -6.03 6.60
C GLY A 50 -9.56 -7.34 6.29
N LEU A 51 -10.26 -8.31 5.70
CA LEU A 51 -9.70 -9.59 5.29
C LEU A 51 -8.61 -9.43 4.21
N ARG A 52 -8.82 -8.52 3.23
CA ARG A 52 -7.79 -8.14 2.26
C ARG A 52 -6.53 -7.61 2.95
N THR A 53 -6.71 -6.68 3.90
CA THR A 53 -5.60 -6.07 4.63
C THR A 53 -4.89 -7.08 5.51
N PHE A 54 -5.63 -7.94 6.20
CA PHE A 54 -5.06 -9.03 6.99
C PHE A 54 -4.24 -9.99 6.12
N SER A 55 -4.78 -10.40 4.96
CA SER A 55 -4.06 -11.27 4.01
C SER A 55 -2.79 -10.61 3.49
N GLN A 56 -2.77 -9.28 3.32
CA GLN A 56 -1.60 -8.53 2.90
C GLN A 56 -0.58 -8.40 4.04
N GLN A 57 -0.95 -7.78 5.13
CA GLN A 57 -0.03 -7.38 6.20
C GLN A 57 0.31 -8.55 7.14
N GLY A 58 -0.69 -9.37 7.46
CA GLY A 58 -0.50 -10.52 8.34
C GLY A 58 0.33 -11.65 7.73
N MET A 59 0.47 -11.67 6.40
CA MET A 59 1.19 -12.72 5.68
C MET A 59 2.55 -12.28 5.11
N PHE A 60 3.03 -11.07 5.40
CA PHE A 60 4.33 -10.57 4.92
C PHE A 60 5.50 -11.48 5.28
N PHE A 61 5.46 -12.12 6.45
CA PHE A 61 6.50 -13.07 6.87
C PHE A 61 6.59 -14.29 5.94
N LEU A 62 5.47 -14.73 5.35
CA LEU A 62 5.47 -15.82 4.37
C LEU A 62 6.20 -15.41 3.09
N GLY A 63 6.03 -14.16 2.65
CA GLY A 63 6.69 -13.64 1.46
C GLY A 63 8.21 -13.59 1.61
N GLY A 64 8.70 -13.11 2.75
CA GLY A 64 10.12 -13.14 3.08
C GLY A 64 10.66 -14.58 3.05
N ALA A 65 10.04 -15.49 3.78
CA ALA A 65 10.42 -16.90 3.83
C ALA A 65 10.39 -17.60 2.45
N LEU A 66 9.42 -17.23 1.60
CA LEU A 66 9.32 -17.78 0.24
C LEU A 66 10.46 -17.26 -0.65
N ALA A 67 10.78 -15.95 -0.52
CA ALA A 67 11.88 -15.34 -1.25
C ALA A 67 13.23 -15.95 -0.86
N ASP A 68 13.45 -16.22 0.42
CA ASP A 68 14.66 -16.86 0.94
C ASP A 68 14.80 -18.31 0.43
N ARG A 69 13.70 -19.05 0.39
CA ARG A 69 13.69 -20.46 0.00
C ARG A 69 13.75 -20.68 -1.51
N PHE A 70 12.94 -19.96 -2.27
CA PHE A 70 12.77 -20.18 -3.72
C PHE A 70 13.43 -19.12 -4.59
N GLY A 71 14.00 -18.09 -3.97
CA GLY A 71 14.62 -16.95 -4.62
C GLY A 71 13.63 -15.85 -5.01
N ILE A 72 14.15 -14.64 -5.16
CA ILE A 72 13.39 -13.39 -5.41
C ILE A 72 12.49 -13.53 -6.64
N LYS A 73 13.05 -13.98 -7.77
CA LYS A 73 12.30 -14.11 -9.03
C LYS A 73 11.05 -14.99 -8.86
N SER A 74 11.19 -16.12 -8.19
CA SER A 74 10.07 -17.06 -7.98
C SER A 74 9.00 -16.43 -7.10
N ALA A 75 9.38 -15.76 -6.00
CA ALA A 75 8.44 -15.09 -5.10
C ALA A 75 7.65 -13.98 -5.84
N ILE A 76 8.33 -13.17 -6.66
CA ILE A 76 7.68 -12.12 -7.46
C ILE A 76 6.71 -12.72 -8.47
N LEU A 77 7.11 -13.77 -9.21
CA LEU A 77 6.25 -14.39 -10.23
C LEU A 77 5.03 -15.07 -9.63
N ILE A 78 5.19 -15.78 -8.51
CA ILE A 78 4.07 -16.38 -7.78
C ILE A 78 3.12 -15.29 -7.28
N GLY A 79 3.65 -14.21 -6.70
CA GLY A 79 2.84 -13.08 -6.28
C GLY A 79 2.06 -12.43 -7.43
N CYS A 80 2.70 -12.23 -8.61
CA CYS A 80 2.02 -11.72 -9.80
C CYS A 80 0.91 -12.67 -10.27
N ALA A 81 1.16 -13.98 -10.33
CA ALA A 81 0.17 -14.97 -10.73
C ALA A 81 -1.05 -14.96 -9.80
N ILE A 82 -0.81 -14.97 -8.48
CA ILE A 82 -1.89 -14.88 -7.48
C ILE A 82 -2.67 -13.57 -7.61
N ARG A 83 -1.99 -12.45 -7.91
CA ARG A 83 -2.64 -11.15 -8.12
C ARG A 83 -3.55 -11.16 -9.34
N ILE A 84 -3.09 -11.74 -10.45
CA ILE A 84 -3.88 -11.93 -11.67
C ILE A 84 -5.13 -12.77 -11.35
N CYS A 85 -4.98 -13.90 -10.67
CA CYS A 85 -6.11 -14.74 -10.24
C CYS A 85 -7.08 -13.96 -9.35
N GLY A 86 -6.57 -13.13 -8.43
CA GLY A 86 -7.38 -12.28 -7.56
C GLY A 86 -8.23 -11.26 -8.33
N PHE A 87 -7.65 -10.55 -9.30
CA PHE A 87 -8.42 -9.62 -10.13
C PHE A 87 -9.40 -10.34 -11.06
N LEU A 88 -9.04 -11.51 -11.61
CA LEU A 88 -9.98 -12.32 -12.39
C LEU A 88 -11.14 -12.84 -11.53
N ALA A 89 -10.87 -13.27 -10.29
CA ALA A 89 -11.91 -13.66 -9.34
C ALA A 89 -12.87 -12.50 -9.05
N LEU A 90 -12.35 -11.28 -8.80
CA LEU A 90 -13.21 -10.09 -8.63
C LEU A 90 -13.99 -9.75 -9.90
N ALA A 91 -13.40 -9.94 -11.09
CA ALA A 91 -14.07 -9.64 -12.35
C ALA A 91 -15.30 -10.51 -12.63
N ILE A 92 -15.33 -11.71 -12.07
CA ILE A 92 -16.44 -12.69 -12.28
C ILE A 92 -17.30 -12.89 -11.02
N ALA A 93 -16.99 -12.18 -9.94
CA ALA A 93 -17.68 -12.36 -8.67
C ALA A 93 -19.02 -11.62 -8.67
N ASP A 94 -20.11 -12.36 -8.64
CA ASP A 94 -21.46 -11.83 -8.45
C ASP A 94 -21.99 -12.07 -7.02
N GLU A 95 -21.21 -12.78 -6.18
CA GLU A 95 -21.57 -13.14 -4.82
C GLU A 95 -20.43 -12.83 -3.83
N VAL A 96 -20.81 -12.67 -2.54
CA VAL A 96 -19.87 -12.37 -1.43
C VAL A 96 -18.69 -13.33 -1.37
N PHE A 97 -18.93 -14.62 -1.59
CA PHE A 97 -17.86 -15.64 -1.54
C PHE A 97 -16.81 -15.43 -2.64
N GLY A 98 -17.24 -15.13 -3.87
CA GLY A 98 -16.31 -14.84 -4.98
C GLY A 98 -15.47 -13.58 -4.70
N VAL A 99 -16.11 -12.53 -4.19
CA VAL A 99 -15.41 -11.31 -3.75
C VAL A 99 -14.40 -11.62 -2.64
N MET A 100 -14.79 -12.40 -1.64
CA MET A 100 -13.92 -12.80 -0.53
C MET A 100 -12.65 -13.49 -1.03
N VAL A 101 -12.80 -14.46 -1.94
CA VAL A 101 -11.65 -15.13 -2.58
C VAL A 101 -10.77 -14.13 -3.32
N GLY A 102 -11.38 -13.24 -4.11
CA GLY A 102 -10.64 -12.23 -4.87
C GLY A 102 -9.82 -11.30 -3.98
N VAL A 103 -10.42 -10.75 -2.92
CA VAL A 103 -9.72 -9.81 -2.02
C VAL A 103 -8.63 -10.49 -1.19
N ILE A 104 -8.82 -11.76 -0.77
CA ILE A 104 -7.78 -12.56 -0.10
C ILE A 104 -6.59 -12.77 -1.04
N LEU A 105 -6.84 -13.19 -2.28
CA LEU A 105 -5.78 -13.41 -3.27
C LEU A 105 -5.01 -12.12 -3.58
N ILE A 106 -5.70 -10.98 -3.70
CA ILE A 106 -5.06 -9.68 -3.90
C ILE A 106 -4.18 -9.31 -2.71
N GLY A 107 -4.64 -9.54 -1.49
CA GLY A 107 -3.85 -9.32 -0.27
C GLY A 107 -2.62 -10.21 -0.22
N LEU A 108 -2.83 -11.53 -0.35
CA LEU A 108 -1.77 -12.55 -0.30
C LEU A 108 -0.70 -12.31 -1.38
N ALA A 109 -1.09 -11.92 -2.59
CA ALA A 109 -0.16 -11.57 -3.65
C ALA A 109 0.83 -10.49 -3.21
N ALA A 110 0.33 -9.40 -2.60
CA ALA A 110 1.19 -8.33 -2.10
C ALA A 110 2.10 -8.80 -0.98
N ALA A 111 1.60 -9.64 -0.08
CA ALA A 111 2.39 -10.24 0.98
C ALA A 111 3.59 -11.04 0.46
N LEU A 112 3.45 -11.67 -0.70
CA LEU A 112 4.50 -12.50 -1.30
C LEU A 112 5.52 -11.68 -2.07
N PHE A 113 5.10 -10.76 -2.94
CA PHE A 113 6.05 -10.06 -3.80
C PHE A 113 6.69 -8.82 -3.15
N SER A 114 6.01 -8.10 -2.26
CA SER A 114 6.55 -6.85 -1.70
C SER A 114 7.86 -7.06 -0.94
N PRO A 115 7.99 -8.00 0.00
CA PRO A 115 9.26 -8.24 0.67
C PRO A 115 10.37 -8.70 -0.28
N ALA A 116 10.01 -9.49 -1.30
CA ALA A 116 10.96 -9.96 -2.31
C ALA A 116 11.51 -8.80 -3.16
N VAL A 117 10.65 -7.87 -3.56
CA VAL A 117 11.04 -6.66 -4.32
C VAL A 117 11.91 -5.75 -3.45
N GLU A 118 11.52 -5.48 -2.20
CA GLU A 118 12.30 -4.66 -1.28
C GLU A 118 13.70 -5.24 -1.06
N SER A 119 13.81 -6.53 -0.81
CA SER A 119 15.08 -7.24 -0.66
C SER A 119 15.95 -7.15 -1.92
N ALA A 120 15.33 -7.31 -3.10
CA ALA A 120 16.01 -7.19 -4.39
C ALA A 120 16.58 -5.79 -4.61
N ILE A 121 15.80 -4.75 -4.35
CA ILE A 121 16.22 -3.35 -4.51
C ILE A 121 17.40 -3.06 -3.59
N VAL A 122 17.33 -3.45 -2.32
CA VAL A 122 18.39 -3.22 -1.34
C VAL A 122 19.69 -3.89 -1.74
N ALA A 123 19.64 -5.14 -2.20
CA ALA A 123 20.83 -5.90 -2.60
C ALA A 123 21.46 -5.35 -3.88
N TRP A 124 20.65 -5.16 -4.92
CA TRP A 124 21.16 -4.68 -6.21
C TRP A 124 21.54 -3.20 -6.19
N ALA A 125 20.96 -2.40 -5.29
CA ALA A 125 21.44 -1.02 -5.07
C ALA A 125 22.84 -1.03 -4.46
N GLY A 126 23.14 -1.93 -3.51
CA GLY A 126 24.49 -2.09 -2.98
C GLY A 126 25.52 -2.53 -4.05
N GLU A 127 25.14 -3.46 -4.94
CA GLU A 127 25.98 -3.88 -6.07
C GLU A 127 26.23 -2.73 -7.05
N ALA A 128 25.21 -1.93 -7.36
CA ALA A 128 25.32 -0.79 -8.27
C ALA A 128 26.17 0.33 -7.68
N GLU A 129 26.09 0.58 -6.38
CA GLU A 129 26.94 1.53 -5.67
C GLU A 129 28.40 1.10 -5.68
N ALA A 130 28.69 -0.17 -5.40
CA ALA A 130 30.03 -0.73 -5.50
C ALA A 130 30.59 -0.63 -6.93
N GLY A 131 29.73 -0.67 -7.95
CA GLY A 131 30.07 -0.44 -9.35
C GLY A 131 30.17 1.04 -9.75
N GLY A 132 29.93 2.00 -8.85
CA GLY A 132 30.00 3.44 -9.12
C GLY A 132 28.86 4.01 -9.97
N ALA A 133 27.72 3.31 -10.10
CA ALA A 133 26.62 3.74 -10.97
C ALA A 133 25.74 4.82 -10.31
N ALA A 134 25.44 4.69 -9.01
CA ALA A 134 24.67 5.63 -8.18
C ALA A 134 24.77 5.20 -6.72
N THR A 135 24.48 6.10 -5.77
CA THR A 135 24.44 5.71 -4.35
C THR A 135 23.20 4.86 -4.03
N ARG A 136 23.30 4.04 -3.01
CA ARG A 136 22.19 3.19 -2.55
C ARG A 136 20.95 4.01 -2.21
N GLU A 137 21.16 5.16 -1.54
CA GLU A 137 20.07 6.09 -1.16
C GLU A 137 19.36 6.68 -2.38
N GLU A 138 20.12 7.02 -3.42
CA GLU A 138 19.55 7.55 -4.67
C GLU A 138 18.70 6.51 -5.40
N ILE A 139 19.11 5.25 -5.40
CA ILE A 139 18.36 4.15 -6.05
C ILE A 139 17.10 3.86 -5.28
N ILE A 140 17.16 3.77 -3.94
CA ILE A 140 15.98 3.58 -3.07
C ILE A 140 15.03 4.77 -3.20
N GLY A 141 15.56 6.01 -3.24
CA GLY A 141 14.77 7.21 -3.46
C GLY A 141 14.02 7.19 -4.79
N LEU A 142 14.67 6.71 -5.86
CA LEU A 142 14.04 6.59 -7.19
C LEU A 142 12.93 5.54 -7.21
N GLU A 143 13.11 4.42 -6.52
CA GLU A 143 12.06 3.40 -6.33
C GLU A 143 10.86 3.98 -5.56
N MET A 144 11.11 4.67 -4.45
CA MET A 144 10.06 5.33 -3.67
C MET A 144 9.28 6.35 -4.51
N MET A 145 9.96 7.14 -5.34
CA MET A 145 9.30 8.06 -6.27
C MET A 145 8.43 7.32 -7.29
N ALA A 146 8.94 6.25 -7.89
CA ALA A 146 8.19 5.42 -8.84
C ALA A 146 6.94 4.81 -8.18
N SER A 147 7.08 4.29 -6.96
CA SER A 147 5.99 3.75 -6.15
C SER A 147 4.92 4.82 -5.88
N GLN A 148 5.31 6.01 -5.42
CA GLN A 148 4.39 7.10 -5.14
C GLN A 148 3.69 7.64 -6.39
N LEU A 149 4.41 7.80 -7.50
CA LEU A 149 3.79 8.19 -8.77
C LEU A 149 2.73 7.17 -9.21
N GLY A 150 3.00 5.87 -9.06
CA GLY A 150 2.03 4.82 -9.34
C GLY A 150 0.79 4.90 -8.45
N SER A 151 0.96 5.22 -7.17
CA SER A 151 -0.15 5.39 -6.21
C SER A 151 -1.02 6.63 -6.48
N VAL A 152 -0.50 7.61 -7.20
CA VAL A 152 -1.27 8.78 -7.69
C VAL A 152 -1.98 8.46 -8.99
N VAL A 153 -1.23 7.92 -9.95
CA VAL A 153 -1.74 7.66 -11.30
C VAL A 153 -2.83 6.58 -11.28
N GLY A 154 -2.68 5.56 -10.42
CA GLY A 154 -3.64 4.47 -10.28
C GLY A 154 -5.06 4.94 -9.98
N PRO A 155 -5.32 5.66 -8.87
CA PRO A 155 -6.65 6.14 -8.55
C PRO A 155 -7.21 7.14 -9.56
N VAL A 156 -6.35 8.00 -10.16
CA VAL A 156 -6.78 8.93 -11.21
C VAL A 156 -7.31 8.16 -12.42
N LEU A 157 -6.57 7.16 -12.89
CA LEU A 157 -7.05 6.28 -13.98
C LEU A 157 -8.27 5.48 -13.55
N GLY A 158 -8.28 4.93 -12.32
CA GLY A 158 -9.41 4.19 -11.77
C GLY A 158 -10.67 5.05 -11.67
N GLY A 159 -10.54 6.32 -11.28
CA GLY A 159 -11.65 7.28 -11.27
C GLY A 159 -12.25 7.53 -12.67
N VAL A 160 -11.41 7.66 -13.71
CA VAL A 160 -11.86 7.72 -15.10
C VAL A 160 -12.55 6.43 -15.52
N LEU A 161 -12.04 5.28 -15.05
CA LEU A 161 -12.61 3.97 -15.35
C LEU A 161 -13.91 3.64 -14.58
N LEU A 162 -14.36 4.48 -13.65
CA LEU A 162 -15.70 4.36 -13.04
C LEU A 162 -16.84 4.52 -14.08
N LEU A 163 -16.52 5.07 -15.27
CA LEU A 163 -17.45 5.16 -16.39
C LEU A 163 -17.70 3.82 -17.10
N ILE A 164 -16.90 2.80 -16.82
CA ILE A 164 -17.02 1.44 -17.36
C ILE A 164 -17.34 0.45 -16.24
N PRO A 165 -17.94 -0.73 -16.56
CA PRO A 165 -18.23 -1.76 -15.57
C PRO A 165 -16.98 -2.15 -14.78
N PHE A 166 -17.11 -2.32 -13.45
CA PHE A 166 -16.02 -2.71 -12.54
C PHE A 166 -15.28 -3.97 -13.00
N ARG A 167 -16.01 -4.91 -13.64
CA ARG A 167 -15.44 -6.11 -14.25
C ARG A 167 -14.32 -5.77 -15.25
N LEU A 168 -14.53 -4.77 -16.13
CA LEU A 168 -13.52 -4.37 -17.12
C LEU A 168 -12.30 -3.74 -16.44
N THR A 169 -12.51 -2.96 -15.39
CA THR A 169 -11.41 -2.37 -14.60
C THR A 169 -10.55 -3.47 -13.97
N CYS A 170 -11.17 -4.52 -13.42
CA CYS A 170 -10.45 -5.69 -12.92
C CYS A 170 -9.67 -6.45 -14.01
N LEU A 171 -10.26 -6.62 -15.20
CA LEU A 171 -9.59 -7.25 -16.35
C LEU A 171 -8.40 -6.43 -16.85
N LEU A 172 -8.52 -5.10 -16.89
CA LEU A 172 -7.42 -4.19 -17.24
C LEU A 172 -6.27 -4.32 -16.22
N ALA A 173 -6.59 -4.33 -14.92
CA ALA A 173 -5.59 -4.55 -13.87
C ALA A 173 -4.92 -5.92 -14.01
N ALA A 174 -5.67 -6.98 -14.26
CA ALA A 174 -5.13 -8.31 -14.53
C ALA A 174 -4.20 -8.30 -15.75
N GLY A 175 -4.55 -7.56 -16.81
CA GLY A 175 -3.72 -7.34 -18.00
C GLY A 175 -2.40 -6.65 -17.67
N VAL A 176 -2.43 -5.58 -16.88
CA VAL A 176 -1.21 -4.89 -16.41
C VAL A 176 -0.30 -5.85 -15.66
N PHE A 177 -0.83 -6.63 -14.69
CA PHE A 177 -0.04 -7.60 -13.95
C PHE A 177 0.47 -8.75 -14.81
N THR A 178 -0.25 -9.14 -15.86
CA THR A 178 0.21 -10.12 -16.84
C THR A 178 1.42 -9.58 -17.62
N LEU A 179 1.38 -8.34 -18.09
CA LEU A 179 2.49 -7.70 -18.77
C LEU A 179 3.72 -7.57 -17.85
N ILE A 180 3.50 -7.17 -16.59
CA ILE A 180 4.56 -7.13 -15.58
C ILE A 180 5.17 -8.51 -15.39
N MET A 181 4.35 -9.55 -15.22
CA MET A 181 4.82 -10.91 -15.03
C MET A 181 5.65 -11.41 -16.23
N LEU A 182 5.22 -11.13 -17.45
CA LEU A 182 5.96 -11.47 -18.67
C LEU A 182 7.31 -10.74 -18.72
N ALA A 183 7.33 -9.45 -18.40
CA ALA A 183 8.55 -8.68 -18.32
C ALA A 183 9.52 -9.26 -17.27
N GLN A 184 9.02 -9.64 -16.10
CA GLN A 184 9.81 -10.26 -15.04
C GLN A 184 10.35 -11.65 -15.44
N ILE A 185 9.58 -12.46 -16.17
CA ILE A 185 10.03 -13.76 -16.70
C ILE A 185 11.23 -13.56 -17.61
N ILE A 186 11.16 -12.60 -18.53
CA ILE A 186 12.16 -12.39 -19.59
C ILE A 186 13.43 -11.72 -19.01
N TRP A 187 13.28 -10.64 -18.26
CA TRP A 187 14.41 -9.76 -17.94
C TRP A 187 14.94 -9.87 -16.51
N LEU A 188 14.20 -10.50 -15.57
CA LEU A 188 14.70 -10.65 -14.22
C LEU A 188 15.72 -11.79 -14.13
N PRO A 189 16.92 -11.55 -13.55
CA PRO A 189 17.95 -12.58 -13.42
C PRO A 189 17.48 -13.75 -12.56
N ARG A 190 17.95 -14.96 -12.89
CA ARG A 190 17.70 -16.16 -12.10
C ARG A 190 18.78 -16.28 -11.02
N GLY A 191 18.41 -16.62 -9.79
CA GLY A 191 19.38 -17.13 -8.80
C GLY A 191 19.81 -16.16 -7.69
N SER A 192 19.27 -14.95 -7.56
CA SER A 192 19.52 -14.12 -6.35
C SER A 192 18.77 -14.70 -5.16
N ARG A 193 19.42 -15.57 -4.39
CA ARG A 193 19.03 -15.89 -3.03
C ARG A 193 19.70 -14.86 -2.12
N ILE A 194 18.91 -14.07 -1.42
CA ILE A 194 19.40 -13.08 -0.46
C ILE A 194 18.98 -13.58 0.91
N GLY A 195 19.97 -13.95 1.71
CA GLY A 195 19.74 -14.28 3.11
C GLY A 195 20.40 -15.59 3.55
N GLN A 196 20.83 -15.60 4.81
CA GLN A 196 21.18 -16.83 5.53
C GLN A 196 19.87 -17.55 5.84
N SER A 197 19.86 -18.87 5.68
CA SER A 197 18.70 -19.73 5.92
C SER A 197 18.39 -19.88 7.42
N THR A 198 17.89 -18.80 8.04
CA THR A 198 17.22 -18.96 9.33
C THR A 198 15.86 -19.60 9.07
N THR A 199 15.51 -20.61 9.84
CA THR A 199 14.20 -21.23 9.70
C THR A 199 13.12 -20.22 10.11
N VAL A 200 12.01 -20.18 9.37
CA VAL A 200 10.85 -19.32 9.70
C VAL A 200 10.43 -19.43 11.16
N ARG A 201 10.55 -20.66 11.73
CA ARG A 201 10.23 -20.92 13.13
C ARG A 201 11.16 -20.19 14.08
N GLU A 202 12.45 -20.13 13.80
CA GLU A 202 13.43 -19.41 14.63
C GLU A 202 13.17 -17.90 14.57
N SER A 203 12.98 -17.34 13.37
CA SER A 203 12.66 -15.92 13.21
C SER A 203 11.37 -15.52 13.94
N VAL A 204 10.29 -16.30 13.78
CA VAL A 204 9.04 -16.09 14.53
C VAL A 204 9.24 -16.22 16.02
N GLY A 205 10.04 -17.21 16.47
CA GLY A 205 10.37 -17.40 17.88
C GLY A 205 11.05 -16.17 18.48
N HIS A 206 12.03 -15.59 17.80
CA HIS A 206 12.73 -14.37 18.23
C HIS A 206 11.78 -13.16 18.32
N VAL A 207 10.94 -12.95 17.32
CA VAL A 207 9.96 -11.86 17.29
C VAL A 207 8.96 -12.01 18.45
N LEU A 208 8.40 -13.19 18.67
CA LEU A 208 7.43 -13.45 19.75
C LEU A 208 8.05 -13.37 21.15
N ALA A 209 9.34 -13.62 21.28
CA ALA A 209 10.06 -13.47 22.55
C ALA A 209 10.34 -11.99 22.89
N ASN A 210 10.38 -11.10 21.91
CA ASN A 210 10.66 -9.68 22.13
C ASN A 210 9.40 -8.91 22.54
N ARG A 211 9.14 -8.85 23.85
CA ARG A 211 7.95 -8.16 24.40
C ARG A 211 7.88 -6.67 24.04
N ARG A 212 9.03 -5.99 23.93
CA ARG A 212 9.07 -4.56 23.56
C ARG A 212 8.62 -4.37 22.10
N PHE A 213 9.09 -5.24 21.22
CA PHE A 213 8.65 -5.26 19.84
C PHE A 213 7.14 -5.51 19.70
N LEU A 214 6.59 -6.49 20.44
CA LEU A 214 5.16 -6.81 20.41
C LEU A 214 4.29 -5.65 20.88
N VAL A 215 4.68 -4.97 21.97
CA VAL A 215 3.96 -3.78 22.45
C VAL A 215 4.02 -2.65 21.42
N PHE A 216 5.19 -2.39 20.85
CA PHE A 216 5.32 -1.40 19.79
C PHE A 216 4.47 -1.76 18.56
N ALA A 217 4.52 -3.00 18.10
CA ALA A 217 3.74 -3.50 16.97
C ALA A 217 2.23 -3.35 17.21
N LEU A 218 1.75 -3.65 18.41
CA LEU A 218 0.35 -3.49 18.80
C LEU A 218 -0.09 -2.01 18.73
N ILE A 219 0.72 -1.10 19.25
CA ILE A 219 0.46 0.34 19.16
C ILE A 219 0.50 0.78 17.68
N HIS A 220 1.50 0.30 16.93
CA HIS A 220 1.66 0.69 15.51
C HIS A 220 0.55 0.16 14.61
N CYS A 221 -0.15 -0.93 14.98
CA CYS A 221 -1.33 -1.41 14.26
C CYS A 221 -2.43 -0.34 14.13
N THR A 222 -2.52 0.62 15.06
CA THR A 222 -3.48 1.73 14.98
C THR A 222 -3.25 2.59 13.74
N CYS A 223 -2.02 2.70 13.26
CA CYS A 223 -1.67 3.39 12.01
C CYS A 223 -2.33 2.73 10.79
N LEU A 224 -2.32 1.39 10.72
CA LEU A 224 -2.99 0.63 9.66
C LEU A 224 -4.51 0.76 9.73
N ILE A 225 -5.08 0.79 10.94
CA ILE A 225 -6.51 1.03 11.13
C ILE A 225 -6.87 2.40 10.57
N ALA A 226 -6.15 3.45 10.96
CA ALA A 226 -6.38 4.81 10.48
C ALA A 226 -6.22 4.91 8.95
N TYR A 227 -5.19 4.26 8.38
CA TYR A 227 -4.97 4.23 6.93
C TYR A 227 -6.13 3.56 6.18
N ASN A 228 -6.64 2.44 6.68
CA ASN A 228 -7.76 1.76 6.03
C ASN A 228 -9.07 2.55 6.08
N GLN A 229 -9.24 3.47 7.04
CA GLN A 229 -10.39 4.37 7.06
C GLN A 229 -10.43 5.30 5.83
N PHE A 230 -9.30 5.54 5.17
CA PHE A 230 -9.27 6.27 3.91
C PHE A 230 -10.08 5.56 2.81
N TYR A 231 -10.12 4.24 2.83
CA TYR A 231 -10.88 3.44 1.85
C TYR A 231 -12.30 3.12 2.31
N LEU A 232 -12.59 3.23 3.61
CA LEU A 232 -13.90 2.91 4.20
C LEU A 232 -14.70 4.17 4.53
N ALA A 233 -14.15 5.06 5.35
CA ALA A 233 -14.88 6.21 5.88
C ALA A 233 -15.08 7.31 4.82
N ILE A 234 -14.10 7.54 3.93
CA ILE A 234 -14.22 8.59 2.92
C ILE A 234 -15.35 8.33 1.92
N PRO A 235 -15.49 7.13 1.30
CA PRO A 235 -16.62 6.86 0.43
C PRO A 235 -17.98 7.04 1.13
N VAL A 236 -18.10 6.57 2.38
CA VAL A 236 -19.33 6.72 3.18
C VAL A 236 -19.64 8.19 3.45
N GLU A 237 -18.63 8.99 3.80
CA GLU A 237 -18.80 10.43 4.03
C GLU A 237 -19.22 11.17 2.75
N LEU A 238 -18.62 10.84 1.61
CA LEU A 238 -18.97 11.42 0.32
C LEU A 238 -20.42 11.07 -0.09
N ASP A 239 -20.84 9.83 0.13
CA ASP A 239 -22.23 9.42 -0.12
C ASP A 239 -23.21 10.14 0.85
N ARG A 240 -22.83 10.37 2.12
CA ARG A 240 -23.62 11.13 3.11
C ARG A 240 -23.88 12.58 2.68
N ILE A 241 -22.90 13.21 2.07
CA ILE A 241 -23.01 14.60 1.57
C ILE A 241 -23.59 14.68 0.15
N GLY A 242 -24.02 13.53 -0.45
CA GLY A 242 -24.64 13.48 -1.75
C GLY A 242 -23.69 13.71 -2.93
N VAL A 243 -22.39 13.44 -2.75
CA VAL A 243 -21.38 13.65 -3.80
C VAL A 243 -21.09 12.34 -4.53
N PRO A 244 -21.00 12.33 -5.88
CA PRO A 244 -20.67 11.14 -6.66
C PRO A 244 -19.31 10.54 -6.26
N GLY A 245 -19.22 9.20 -6.27
CA GLY A 245 -17.98 8.49 -5.89
C GLY A 245 -16.74 8.82 -6.75
N ALA A 246 -16.91 9.43 -7.92
CA ALA A 246 -15.80 9.93 -8.76
C ALA A 246 -14.97 11.02 -8.06
N ASP A 247 -15.57 11.77 -7.14
CA ASP A 247 -14.88 12.84 -6.41
C ASP A 247 -13.89 12.33 -5.37
N ILE A 248 -13.85 11.03 -5.08
CA ILE A 248 -12.80 10.44 -4.25
C ILE A 248 -11.42 10.57 -4.88
N THR A 249 -11.34 10.64 -6.21
CA THR A 249 -10.08 10.67 -6.97
C THR A 249 -9.21 11.86 -6.60
N TRP A 250 -9.81 13.05 -6.41
CA TRP A 250 -9.02 14.23 -6.05
C TRP A 250 -8.49 14.16 -4.62
N LEU A 251 -9.19 13.48 -3.70
CA LEU A 251 -8.71 13.24 -2.33
C LEU A 251 -7.49 12.31 -2.33
N PHE A 252 -7.47 11.29 -3.19
CA PHE A 252 -6.27 10.47 -3.41
C PHE A 252 -5.12 11.28 -4.02
N GLY A 253 -5.42 12.13 -5.00
CA GLY A 253 -4.44 13.06 -5.58
C GLY A 253 -3.87 14.01 -4.53
N MET A 254 -4.72 14.62 -3.69
CA MET A 254 -4.31 15.47 -2.58
C MET A 254 -3.42 14.71 -1.57
N ALA A 255 -3.81 13.50 -1.18
CA ALA A 255 -3.04 12.65 -0.28
C ALA A 255 -1.62 12.41 -0.81
N ALA A 256 -1.51 12.09 -2.09
CA ALA A 256 -0.23 11.83 -2.72
C ALA A 256 0.63 13.09 -2.85
N VAL A 257 0.05 14.23 -3.24
CA VAL A 257 0.75 15.53 -3.29
C VAL A 257 1.26 15.91 -1.91
N LEU A 258 0.44 15.76 -0.86
CA LEU A 258 0.85 16.02 0.53
C LEU A 258 2.02 15.12 0.93
N THR A 259 1.95 13.82 0.67
CA THR A 259 3.03 12.89 1.00
C THR A 259 4.33 13.29 0.31
N VAL A 260 4.32 13.47 -1.01
CA VAL A 260 5.52 13.81 -1.79
C VAL A 260 6.10 15.16 -1.37
N SER A 261 5.23 16.17 -1.18
CA SER A 261 5.68 17.53 -0.85
C SER A 261 6.19 17.65 0.58
N LEU A 262 5.59 16.94 1.53
CA LEU A 262 5.89 17.07 2.96
C LEU A 262 6.94 16.08 3.45
N GLN A 263 7.18 14.95 2.75
CA GLN A 263 8.07 13.89 3.23
C GLN A 263 9.45 14.43 3.62
N LEU A 264 10.15 15.09 2.71
CA LEU A 264 11.50 15.60 2.97
C LEU A 264 11.53 16.80 3.94
N PRO A 265 10.68 17.85 3.77
CA PRO A 265 10.68 18.98 4.70
C PRO A 265 10.37 18.56 6.13
N VAL A 266 9.33 17.75 6.32
CA VAL A 266 8.91 17.30 7.66
C VAL A 266 9.98 16.40 8.29
N THR A 267 10.52 15.43 7.54
CA THR A 267 11.58 14.54 8.03
C THR A 267 12.79 15.35 8.50
N ARG A 268 13.23 16.38 7.75
CA ARG A 268 14.34 17.25 8.14
C ARG A 268 14.01 18.10 9.36
N MET A 269 12.78 18.62 9.44
CA MET A 269 12.33 19.45 10.56
C MET A 269 12.34 18.67 11.88
N VAL A 270 11.93 17.41 11.87
CA VAL A 270 11.84 16.59 13.09
C VAL A 270 13.09 15.74 13.36
N ALA A 271 14.12 15.83 12.53
CA ALA A 271 15.35 15.01 12.64
C ALA A 271 16.03 15.10 14.02
N HIS A 272 15.86 16.25 14.72
CA HIS A 272 16.43 16.47 16.06
C HIS A 272 15.45 16.13 17.21
N TRP A 273 14.22 15.69 16.89
CA TRP A 273 13.23 15.39 17.91
C TRP A 273 13.40 13.97 18.44
N PRO A 274 13.12 13.71 19.72
CA PRO A 274 13.05 12.36 20.24
C PRO A 274 12.01 11.54 19.48
N THR A 275 12.35 10.30 19.11
CA THR A 275 11.48 9.39 18.33
C THR A 275 10.08 9.26 18.94
N ALA A 276 9.98 9.15 20.27
CA ALA A 276 8.70 9.08 20.98
C ALA A 276 7.81 10.32 20.74
N ARG A 277 8.40 11.51 20.64
CA ARG A 277 7.67 12.75 20.36
C ARG A 277 7.17 12.78 18.92
N VAL A 278 7.99 12.35 17.96
CA VAL A 278 7.61 12.28 16.54
C VAL A 278 6.44 11.32 16.36
N LEU A 279 6.54 10.11 16.94
CA LEU A 279 5.46 9.11 16.92
C LEU A 279 4.19 9.65 17.60
N GLY A 280 4.34 10.27 18.79
CA GLY A 280 3.20 10.84 19.53
C GLY A 280 2.43 11.88 18.72
N TRP A 281 3.10 12.85 18.11
CA TRP A 281 2.46 13.85 17.26
C TRP A 281 1.85 13.23 16.01
N GLY A 282 2.52 12.26 15.38
CA GLY A 282 2.00 11.59 14.21
C GLY A 282 0.69 10.85 14.50
N TYR A 283 0.64 10.04 15.56
CA TYR A 283 -0.59 9.36 15.97
C TYR A 283 -1.69 10.33 16.42
N ALA A 284 -1.33 11.41 17.12
CA ALA A 284 -2.30 12.43 17.52
C ALA A 284 -2.96 13.12 16.32
N LEU A 285 -2.20 13.44 15.28
CA LEU A 285 -2.74 14.02 14.04
C LEU A 285 -3.67 13.06 13.30
N MET A 286 -3.30 11.77 13.20
CA MET A 286 -4.16 10.75 12.61
C MET A 286 -5.46 10.58 13.39
N ALA A 287 -5.37 10.53 14.73
CA ALA A 287 -6.53 10.43 15.61
C ALA A 287 -7.43 11.68 15.49
N ALA A 288 -6.85 12.88 15.46
CA ALA A 288 -7.60 14.12 15.30
C ALA A 288 -8.37 14.16 13.96
N GLY A 289 -7.76 13.68 12.87
CA GLY A 289 -8.43 13.56 11.58
C GLY A 289 -9.65 12.64 11.63
N LEU A 290 -9.50 11.44 12.23
CA LEU A 290 -10.59 10.48 12.40
C LEU A 290 -11.72 11.01 13.28
N LEU A 291 -11.37 11.60 14.44
CA LEU A 291 -12.33 12.21 15.36
C LEU A 291 -13.05 13.38 14.69
N GLY A 292 -12.36 14.16 13.85
CA GLY A 292 -12.96 15.21 13.06
C GLY A 292 -14.08 14.71 12.17
N VAL A 293 -13.82 13.68 11.34
CA VAL A 293 -14.87 13.08 10.49
C VAL A 293 -16.04 12.55 11.34
N ALA A 294 -15.75 11.83 12.42
CA ALA A 294 -16.77 11.29 13.30
C ALA A 294 -17.64 12.39 13.94
N ALA A 295 -17.04 13.50 14.37
CA ALA A 295 -17.77 14.64 14.92
C ALA A 295 -18.68 15.32 13.88
N PHE A 296 -18.18 15.52 12.65
CA PHE A 296 -18.98 16.10 11.57
C PHE A 296 -20.07 15.15 11.06
N ALA A 297 -19.85 13.82 11.11
CA ALA A 297 -20.85 12.83 10.73
C ALA A 297 -22.10 12.88 11.63
N ALA A 298 -21.96 13.35 12.88
CA ALA A 298 -23.08 13.56 13.80
C ALA A 298 -23.85 14.86 13.55
N LEU A 299 -23.39 15.73 12.62
CA LEU A 299 -23.98 17.02 12.30
C LEU A 299 -24.61 17.00 10.89
N PRO A 300 -25.56 17.90 10.59
CA PRO A 300 -26.02 18.07 9.22
C PRO A 300 -24.86 18.43 8.28
N PRO A 301 -24.89 17.97 7.00
CA PRO A 301 -23.85 18.34 6.04
C PRO A 301 -23.68 19.86 5.93
N LEU A 302 -22.44 20.29 5.89
CA LEU A 302 -22.11 21.72 5.67
C LEU A 302 -22.53 22.12 4.24
N PRO A 303 -22.88 23.39 4.02
CA PRO A 303 -23.35 23.85 2.70
C PRO A 303 -22.22 23.96 1.69
N GLY A 304 -22.50 23.60 0.43
CA GLY A 304 -21.61 23.80 -0.74
C GLY A 304 -20.25 23.12 -0.57
N VAL A 305 -19.19 23.82 -0.94
CA VAL A 305 -17.81 23.29 -0.92
C VAL A 305 -17.34 22.94 0.50
N LEU A 306 -17.90 23.55 1.54
CA LEU A 306 -17.55 23.23 2.93
C LEU A 306 -17.95 21.82 3.34
N ALA A 307 -18.84 21.15 2.61
CA ALA A 307 -19.21 19.74 2.84
C ALA A 307 -17.99 18.80 2.78
N PHE A 308 -16.96 19.14 2.01
CA PHE A 308 -15.72 18.36 1.91
C PHE A 308 -14.75 18.56 3.08
N LEU A 309 -14.98 19.57 3.93
CA LEU A 309 -14.06 19.91 5.01
C LEU A 309 -13.68 18.74 5.92
N PRO A 310 -14.62 17.89 6.37
CA PRO A 310 -14.28 16.72 7.21
C PRO A 310 -13.32 15.76 6.48
N SER A 311 -13.61 15.43 5.22
CA SER A 311 -12.78 14.55 4.40
C SER A 311 -11.39 15.13 4.17
N VAL A 312 -11.28 16.43 3.88
CA VAL A 312 -10.01 17.14 3.67
C VAL A 312 -9.18 17.14 4.96
N LEU A 313 -9.77 17.49 6.09
CA LEU A 313 -9.09 17.48 7.39
C LEU A 313 -8.59 16.09 7.77
N PHE A 314 -9.40 15.05 7.51
CA PHE A 314 -8.99 13.67 7.71
C PHE A 314 -7.78 13.30 6.85
N VAL A 315 -7.81 13.60 5.54
CA VAL A 315 -6.71 13.29 4.64
C VAL A 315 -5.44 14.03 5.05
N ILE A 316 -5.53 15.31 5.41
CA ILE A 316 -4.37 16.08 5.91
C ILE A 316 -3.82 15.44 7.18
N GLY A 317 -4.66 15.17 8.18
CA GLY A 317 -4.24 14.58 9.45
C GLY A 317 -3.60 13.19 9.25
N LEU A 318 -4.19 12.37 8.38
CA LEU A 318 -3.68 11.05 8.03
C LEU A 318 -2.31 11.14 7.36
N GLN A 319 -2.16 11.96 6.29
CA GLN A 319 -0.93 12.02 5.51
C GLN A 319 0.22 12.67 6.29
N VAL A 320 -0.03 13.78 6.98
CA VAL A 320 0.99 14.42 7.82
C VAL A 320 1.40 13.47 8.96
N GLY A 321 0.42 12.79 9.57
CA GLY A 321 0.68 11.77 10.58
C GLY A 321 1.56 10.63 10.05
N GLN A 322 1.27 10.10 8.86
CA GLN A 322 2.08 9.04 8.22
C GLN A 322 3.49 9.50 7.88
N VAL A 323 3.66 10.71 7.36
CA VAL A 323 4.97 11.28 7.06
C VAL A 323 5.86 11.33 8.30
N LEU A 324 5.28 11.58 9.48
CA LEU A 324 5.99 11.56 10.77
C LEU A 324 6.25 10.12 11.24
N VAL A 325 5.22 9.28 11.25
CA VAL A 325 5.24 7.96 11.87
C VAL A 325 6.11 6.96 11.10
N MET A 326 6.01 6.91 9.76
CA MET A 326 6.62 5.84 8.99
C MET A 326 8.15 5.78 9.08
N PRO A 327 8.92 6.89 8.94
CA PRO A 327 10.37 6.84 9.10
C PRO A 327 10.79 6.51 10.53
N ALA A 328 10.11 7.11 11.52
CA ALA A 328 10.40 6.90 12.93
C ALA A 328 10.11 5.45 13.36
N ALA A 329 9.00 4.87 12.89
CA ALA A 329 8.64 3.48 13.17
C ALA A 329 9.65 2.48 12.59
N ARG A 330 10.15 2.73 11.36
CA ARG A 330 11.21 1.90 10.75
C ARG A 330 12.50 1.92 11.58
N GLY A 331 12.88 3.08 12.13
CA GLY A 331 14.00 3.20 13.06
C GLY A 331 13.80 2.35 14.30
N VAL A 332 12.64 2.45 14.97
CA VAL A 332 12.33 1.65 16.16
C VAL A 332 12.33 0.14 15.87
N VAL A 333 11.79 -0.28 14.72
CA VAL A 333 11.83 -1.69 14.30
C VAL A 333 13.27 -2.17 14.12
N ALA A 334 14.13 -1.37 13.48
CA ALA A 334 15.53 -1.70 13.29
C ALA A 334 16.32 -1.80 14.62
N ASP A 335 15.98 -0.96 15.60
CA ASP A 335 16.61 -0.98 16.93
C ASP A 335 16.13 -2.16 17.80
N LEU A 336 14.94 -2.72 17.52
CA LEU A 336 14.34 -3.82 18.28
C LEU A 336 14.54 -5.19 17.63
N SER A 337 14.93 -5.26 16.37
CA SER A 337 15.24 -6.49 15.63
C SER A 337 16.69 -6.90 15.81
#